data_468b483d843b525c634c7a31ca065d53
#
_entry.id   468b483d843b525c634c7a31ca065d53
#
_cell.length_a   1.000
_cell.length_b   1.000
_cell.length_c   1.000
_cell.angle_alpha   90.00
_cell.angle_beta   90.00
_cell.angle_gamma   90.00
#
_symmetry.space_group_name_H-M   'P 1'
#
loop_
_entity.id
_entity.type
_entity.pdbx_description
1 polymer ?
#
loop_
_entity_poly.entity_id
_entity_poly.type
_entity_poly.pdbx_seq_one_letter_code
_entity_poly.pdbx_strand_id
1 'polypeptide(L)'
;MYKRQPLSGDLTTGVYWRPEGKEYLAGSPISVFDAEDLEPAWNDFEELVWPALAKRIPAFEELKLTGGWAGYYDCNKLDNNAVVGKHPKYENVYMASGFTGRGLMQAPGIGRALTELITTGSYQTIDISVFAVERVLNSSARPEPYVL
;
A
#
# COMPACT_ATOMS: atom_id res chain seq x y z
N MET A 1 28.42 -8.56 8.58
CA MET A 1 27.27 -8.02 9.35
C MET A 1 26.41 -7.23 8.38
N TYR A 2 25.31 -7.80 7.89
CA TYR A 2 24.40 -7.10 6.98
C TYR A 2 23.69 -6.01 7.78
N LYS A 3 24.03 -4.77 7.54
CA LYS A 3 23.26 -3.65 8.05
C LYS A 3 21.93 -3.66 7.30
N ARG A 4 20.87 -4.13 7.94
CA ARG A 4 19.51 -3.96 7.44
C ARG A 4 19.23 -2.47 7.44
N GLN A 5 19.32 -1.85 6.28
CA GLN A 5 18.87 -0.47 6.13
C GLN A 5 17.34 -0.47 6.03
N PRO A 6 16.68 0.52 6.62
CA PRO A 6 15.23 0.65 6.47
C PRO A 6 14.86 0.95 5.01
N LEU A 7 13.60 0.73 4.69
CA LEU A 7 13.00 1.26 3.48
C LEU A 7 13.15 2.79 3.51
N SER A 8 13.68 3.35 2.43
CA SER A 8 13.83 4.80 2.24
C SER A 8 12.92 5.25 1.11
N GLY A 9 12.43 6.47 1.17
CA GLY A 9 11.56 7.03 0.13
C GLY A 9 11.86 8.50 -0.13
N ASP A 10 11.68 8.90 -1.37
CA ASP A 10 11.68 10.30 -1.77
C ASP A 10 10.23 10.81 -1.78
N LEU A 11 9.86 11.61 -0.80
CA LEU A 11 8.52 12.17 -0.67
C LEU A 11 8.12 13.09 -1.84
N THR A 12 9.08 13.57 -2.63
CA THR A 12 8.81 14.43 -3.78
C THR A 12 8.32 13.64 -4.98
N THR A 13 8.92 12.45 -5.21
CA THR A 13 8.62 11.60 -6.37
C THR A 13 7.79 10.38 -5.99
N GLY A 14 7.73 10.02 -4.69
CA GLY A 14 7.14 8.78 -4.20
C GLY A 14 8.02 7.54 -4.43
N VAL A 15 9.17 7.68 -5.09
CA VAL A 15 10.08 6.57 -5.32
C VAL A 15 10.67 6.09 -4.00
N TYR A 16 10.64 4.80 -3.78
CA TYR A 16 11.18 4.15 -2.59
C TYR A 16 12.21 3.08 -2.95
N TRP A 17 13.12 2.80 -2.02
CA TRP A 17 14.15 1.78 -2.20
C TRP A 17 14.60 1.18 -0.87
N ARG A 18 15.13 -0.03 -0.93
CA ARG A 18 15.83 -0.70 0.18
C ARG A 18 16.90 -1.65 -0.35
N PRO A 19 17.94 -1.94 0.42
CA PRO A 19 18.86 -3.04 0.10
C PRO A 19 18.14 -4.39 0.13
N GLU A 20 18.42 -5.23 -0.86
CA GLU A 20 17.94 -6.59 -0.95
C GLU A 20 19.12 -7.51 -1.31
N GLY A 21 19.73 -8.13 -0.30
CA GLY A 21 20.94 -8.93 -0.49
C GLY A 21 22.11 -8.10 -1.00
N LYS A 22 22.54 -8.35 -2.24
CA LYS A 22 23.61 -7.57 -2.92
C LYS A 22 23.06 -6.50 -3.85
N GLU A 23 21.76 -6.42 -4.02
CA GLU A 23 21.04 -5.55 -4.93
C GLU A 23 20.22 -4.51 -4.16
N TYR A 24 19.48 -3.72 -4.89
CA TYR A 24 18.46 -2.82 -4.34
C TYR A 24 17.12 -3.16 -4.95
N LEU A 25 16.09 -3.21 -4.10
CA LEU A 25 14.71 -3.20 -4.53
C LEU A 25 14.25 -1.75 -4.54
N ALA A 26 13.69 -1.32 -5.65
CA ALA A 26 13.10 0.01 -5.78
C ALA A 26 11.71 -0.09 -6.40
N GLY A 27 10.88 0.89 -6.13
CA GLY A 27 9.55 1.00 -6.71
C GLY A 27 9.12 2.45 -6.83
N SER A 28 8.09 2.64 -7.65
CA SER A 28 7.45 3.93 -7.86
C SER A 28 6.00 3.90 -7.35
N PRO A 29 5.37 5.07 -7.17
CA PRO A 29 3.94 5.16 -6.93
C PRO A 29 3.15 4.47 -8.05
N ILE A 30 1.88 4.22 -7.80
CA ILE A 30 0.97 3.64 -8.77
C ILE A 30 0.91 4.56 -10.01
N SER A 31 1.38 4.05 -11.15
CA SER A 31 1.37 4.79 -12.43
C SER A 31 0.13 4.48 -13.27
N VAL A 32 -0.46 3.31 -13.09
CA VAL A 32 -1.60 2.83 -13.88
C VAL A 32 -2.70 2.31 -12.95
N PHE A 33 -3.92 2.82 -13.14
CA PHE A 33 -5.13 2.30 -12.50
C PHE A 33 -5.87 1.41 -13.50
N ASP A 34 -6.48 0.34 -13.00
CA ASP A 34 -7.28 -0.60 -13.79
C ASP A 34 -6.48 -1.34 -14.89
N ALA A 35 -5.20 -1.66 -14.62
CA ALA A 35 -4.41 -2.50 -15.51
C ALA A 35 -5.04 -3.91 -15.62
N GLU A 36 -5.13 -4.41 -16.85
CA GLU A 36 -5.68 -5.75 -17.12
C GLU A 36 -4.65 -6.85 -16.98
N ASP A 37 -3.37 -6.51 -16.98
CA ASP A 37 -2.24 -7.43 -16.87
C ASP A 37 -1.26 -7.04 -15.75
N LEU A 38 -0.31 -7.93 -15.47
CA LEU A 38 0.75 -7.72 -14.48
C LEU A 38 2.10 -7.44 -15.13
N GLU A 39 2.10 -6.93 -16.37
CA GLU A 39 3.35 -6.51 -16.99
C GLU A 39 3.88 -5.25 -16.31
N PRO A 40 5.15 -5.25 -15.88
CA PRO A 40 5.76 -4.05 -15.34
C PRO A 40 5.85 -2.94 -16.38
N ALA A 41 5.61 -1.71 -15.96
CA ALA A 41 5.88 -0.53 -16.77
C ALA A 41 7.41 -0.29 -16.83
N TRP A 42 8.12 -1.03 -17.68
CA TRP A 42 9.58 -1.01 -17.74
C TRP A 42 10.17 0.38 -17.96
N ASN A 43 9.47 1.23 -18.70
CA ASN A 43 9.91 2.62 -18.94
C ASN A 43 9.93 3.45 -17.66
N ASP A 44 9.11 3.11 -16.65
CA ASP A 44 9.09 3.83 -15.37
C ASP A 44 10.45 3.77 -14.67
N PHE A 45 11.23 2.72 -14.91
CA PHE A 45 12.58 2.65 -14.35
C PHE A 45 13.47 3.77 -14.90
N GLU A 46 13.52 3.97 -16.20
CA GLU A 46 14.38 4.98 -16.84
C GLU A 46 13.84 6.40 -16.68
N GLU A 47 12.52 6.56 -16.72
CA GLU A 47 11.89 7.88 -16.73
C GLU A 47 11.63 8.44 -15.32
N LEU A 48 11.42 7.58 -14.33
CA LEU A 48 11.02 8.00 -12.99
C LEU A 48 11.94 7.46 -11.89
N VAL A 49 12.13 6.13 -11.83
CA VAL A 49 12.78 5.49 -10.67
C VAL A 49 14.26 5.82 -10.63
N TRP A 50 14.99 5.51 -11.70
CA TRP A 50 16.43 5.71 -11.75
C TRP A 50 16.85 7.17 -11.59
N PRO A 51 16.25 8.17 -12.26
CA PRO A 51 16.60 9.58 -12.05
C PRO A 51 16.37 10.05 -10.61
N ALA A 52 15.28 9.61 -9.98
CA ALA A 52 14.99 9.94 -8.59
C ALA A 52 16.05 9.35 -7.62
N LEU A 53 16.44 8.10 -7.84
CA LEU A 53 17.48 7.43 -7.06
C LEU A 53 18.84 8.09 -7.23
N ALA A 54 19.29 8.33 -8.46
CA ALA A 54 20.58 8.96 -8.78
C ALA A 54 20.68 10.37 -8.21
N LYS A 55 19.59 11.14 -8.27
CA LYS A 55 19.53 12.48 -7.65
C LYS A 55 19.75 12.44 -6.14
N ARG A 56 19.29 11.41 -5.45
CA ARG A 56 19.41 11.27 -3.99
C ARG A 56 20.75 10.67 -3.57
N ILE A 57 21.24 9.72 -4.33
CA ILE A 57 22.47 8.98 -4.06
C ILE A 57 23.23 8.91 -5.38
N PRO A 58 24.24 9.80 -5.61
CA PRO A 58 24.96 9.86 -6.88
C PRO A 58 25.55 8.52 -7.34
N ALA A 59 26.00 7.66 -6.42
CA ALA A 59 26.46 6.31 -6.76
C ALA A 59 25.41 5.42 -7.44
N PHE A 60 24.15 5.78 -7.35
CA PHE A 60 23.06 5.04 -8.00
C PHE A 60 22.93 5.35 -9.50
N GLU A 61 23.71 6.28 -10.04
CA GLU A 61 23.87 6.45 -11.50
C GLU A 61 24.39 5.18 -12.18
N GLU A 62 25.15 4.36 -11.46
CA GLU A 62 25.71 3.09 -11.98
C GLU A 62 24.76 1.89 -11.87
N LEU A 63 23.56 2.06 -11.29
CA LEU A 63 22.60 0.97 -11.17
C LEU A 63 22.14 0.48 -12.54
N LYS A 64 21.94 -0.84 -12.61
CA LYS A 64 21.39 -1.51 -13.78
C LYS A 64 20.15 -2.28 -13.36
N LEU A 65 19.12 -2.20 -14.17
CA LEU A 65 17.92 -2.99 -13.99
C LEU A 65 18.26 -4.47 -14.24
N THR A 66 18.05 -5.32 -13.24
CA THR A 66 18.29 -6.77 -13.32
C THR A 66 17.00 -7.56 -13.44
N GLY A 67 15.87 -6.95 -13.10
CA GLY A 67 14.54 -7.54 -13.20
C GLY A 67 13.51 -6.71 -12.46
N GLY A 68 12.27 -7.14 -12.53
CA GLY A 68 11.16 -6.49 -11.83
C GLY A 68 9.88 -7.30 -11.92
N TRP A 69 8.88 -6.86 -11.21
CA TRP A 69 7.53 -7.41 -11.25
C TRP A 69 6.51 -6.32 -10.93
N ALA A 70 5.28 -6.54 -11.35
CA ALA A 70 4.14 -5.74 -10.95
C ALA A 70 3.19 -6.55 -10.06
N GLY A 71 2.32 -5.86 -9.36
CA GLY A 71 1.29 -6.46 -8.51
C GLY A 71 0.07 -5.56 -8.43
N TYR A 72 -1.09 -6.15 -8.18
CA TYR A 72 -2.30 -5.37 -7.98
C TYR A 72 -2.36 -4.82 -6.56
N TYR A 73 -2.79 -3.57 -6.45
CA TYR A 73 -3.28 -3.01 -5.21
C TYR A 73 -4.82 -3.08 -5.17
N ASP A 74 -5.36 -3.41 -4.02
CA ASP A 74 -6.80 -3.35 -3.74
C ASP A 74 -7.22 -1.90 -3.44
N CYS A 75 -7.26 -1.06 -4.46
CA CYS A 75 -7.52 0.36 -4.31
C CYS A 75 -9.00 0.65 -3.98
N ASN A 76 -9.24 1.41 -2.92
CA ASN A 76 -10.54 2.04 -2.69
C ASN A 76 -10.58 3.40 -3.38
N LYS A 77 -11.30 3.48 -4.51
CA LYS A 77 -11.40 4.68 -5.34
C LYS A 77 -12.10 5.88 -4.67
N LEU A 78 -12.84 5.64 -3.57
CA LEU A 78 -13.52 6.73 -2.86
C LEU A 78 -12.50 7.66 -2.19
N ASP A 79 -11.51 7.10 -1.50
CA ASP A 79 -10.65 7.89 -0.63
C ASP A 79 -9.29 7.24 -0.30
N ASN A 80 -8.91 6.18 -0.98
CA ASN A 80 -7.68 5.42 -0.75
C ASN A 80 -7.55 4.81 0.66
N ASN A 81 -8.63 4.75 1.44
CA ASN A 81 -8.64 4.13 2.75
C ASN A 81 -9.34 2.79 2.77
N ALA A 82 -8.89 1.92 3.66
CA ALA A 82 -9.46 0.60 3.84
C ALA A 82 -10.97 0.64 4.15
N VAL A 83 -11.65 -0.43 3.77
CA VAL A 83 -13.05 -0.71 4.11
C VAL A 83 -13.05 -1.92 5.02
N VAL A 84 -13.35 -1.71 6.31
CA VAL A 84 -13.24 -2.75 7.33
C VAL A 84 -14.49 -2.75 8.22
N GLY A 85 -14.99 -3.95 8.52
CA GLY A 85 -16.08 -4.12 9.45
C GLY A 85 -17.15 -5.10 8.99
N LYS A 86 -18.27 -5.12 9.69
CA LYS A 86 -19.42 -5.97 9.37
C LYS A 86 -20.14 -5.44 8.14
N HIS A 87 -20.55 -6.34 7.25
CA HIS A 87 -21.40 -5.96 6.11
C HIS A 87 -22.81 -5.56 6.58
N PRO A 88 -23.36 -4.42 6.13
CA PRO A 88 -24.63 -3.90 6.67
C PRO A 88 -25.86 -4.76 6.38
N LYS A 89 -25.82 -5.58 5.31
CA LYS A 89 -26.96 -6.44 4.92
C LYS A 89 -26.82 -7.89 5.36
N TYR A 90 -25.61 -8.36 5.66
CA TYR A 90 -25.36 -9.76 5.95
C TYR A 90 -24.69 -9.90 7.31
N GLU A 91 -25.36 -10.58 8.23
CA GLU A 91 -24.94 -10.66 9.63
C GLU A 91 -23.62 -11.42 9.85
N ASN A 92 -23.30 -12.35 8.96
CA ASN A 92 -22.14 -13.23 9.05
C ASN A 92 -21.04 -12.88 8.05
N VAL A 93 -21.11 -11.70 7.40
CA VAL A 93 -20.10 -11.24 6.45
C VAL A 93 -19.34 -10.07 7.05
N TYR A 94 -18.00 -10.20 7.07
CA TYR A 94 -17.08 -9.16 7.49
C TYR A 94 -16.13 -8.86 6.34
N MET A 95 -15.75 -7.62 6.22
CA MET A 95 -14.90 -7.11 5.13
C MET A 95 -13.59 -6.56 5.69
N ALA A 96 -12.52 -6.75 4.91
CA ALA A 96 -11.23 -6.10 5.10
C ALA A 96 -10.57 -5.97 3.73
N SER A 97 -10.71 -4.84 3.08
CA SER A 97 -10.25 -4.60 1.71
C SER A 97 -9.96 -3.12 1.46
N GLY A 98 -9.44 -2.79 0.29
CA GLY A 98 -9.22 -1.40 -0.11
C GLY A 98 -8.05 -0.74 0.60
N PHE A 99 -7.03 -1.49 0.98
CA PHE A 99 -5.89 -0.98 1.76
C PHE A 99 -4.93 -0.09 0.98
N THR A 100 -5.03 -0.10 -0.34
CA THR A 100 -4.26 0.76 -1.24
C THR A 100 -2.75 0.72 -0.93
N GLY A 101 -2.19 -0.50 -0.93
CA GLY A 101 -0.77 -0.78 -0.70
C GLY A 101 -0.32 -0.89 0.78
N ARG A 102 -1.17 -0.54 1.75
CA ARG A 102 -0.81 -0.51 3.18
C ARG A 102 -1.27 -1.74 3.99
N GLY A 103 -1.87 -2.72 3.32
CA GLY A 103 -2.48 -3.86 4.00
C GLY A 103 -1.53 -4.67 4.87
N LEU A 104 -0.31 -4.93 4.40
CA LEU A 104 0.65 -5.75 5.15
C LEU A 104 0.99 -5.14 6.51
N MET A 105 1.27 -3.84 6.57
CA MET A 105 1.64 -3.16 7.82
C MET A 105 0.45 -2.94 8.76
N GLN A 106 -0.76 -2.88 8.22
CA GLN A 106 -1.98 -2.68 8.98
C GLN A 106 -2.60 -4.01 9.46
N ALA A 107 -2.26 -5.15 8.83
CA ALA A 107 -2.87 -6.45 9.06
C ALA A 107 -2.95 -6.88 10.54
N PRO A 108 -1.93 -6.69 11.39
CA PRO A 108 -2.02 -7.09 12.80
C PRO A 108 -3.11 -6.34 13.57
N GLY A 109 -3.20 -5.02 13.37
CA GLY A 109 -4.22 -4.19 14.02
C GLY A 109 -5.63 -4.47 13.52
N ILE A 110 -5.78 -4.61 12.21
CA ILE A 110 -7.05 -4.95 11.56
C ILE A 110 -7.53 -6.34 11.98
N GLY A 111 -6.63 -7.33 11.97
CA GLY A 111 -6.97 -8.69 12.39
C GLY A 111 -7.45 -8.74 13.84
N ARG A 112 -6.79 -8.00 14.74
CA ARG A 112 -7.24 -7.90 16.13
C ARG A 112 -8.62 -7.24 16.23
N ALA A 113 -8.81 -6.09 15.62
CA ALA A 113 -10.06 -5.36 15.67
C ALA A 113 -11.25 -6.17 15.10
N LEU A 114 -11.05 -6.88 13.97
CA LEU A 114 -12.07 -7.77 13.42
C LEU A 114 -12.35 -8.97 14.34
N THR A 115 -11.34 -9.56 14.97
CA THR A 115 -11.54 -10.62 15.96
C THR A 115 -12.41 -10.15 17.11
N GLU A 116 -12.13 -8.98 17.67
CA GLU A 116 -12.92 -8.37 18.73
C GLU A 116 -14.36 -8.13 18.26
N LEU A 117 -14.55 -7.53 17.09
CA LEU A 117 -15.87 -7.27 16.52
C LEU A 117 -16.68 -8.56 16.30
N ILE A 118 -16.04 -9.62 15.81
CA ILE A 118 -16.71 -10.92 15.56
C ILE A 118 -17.08 -11.61 16.87
N THR A 119 -16.19 -11.59 17.86
CA THR A 119 -16.36 -12.37 19.08
C THR A 119 -17.17 -11.66 20.16
N THR A 120 -17.09 -10.34 20.24
CA THR A 120 -17.73 -9.54 21.30
C THR A 120 -18.78 -8.54 20.77
N GLY A 121 -18.88 -8.38 19.46
CA GLY A 121 -19.80 -7.44 18.82
C GLY A 121 -19.33 -5.99 18.79
N SER A 122 -18.14 -5.70 19.30
CA SER A 122 -17.60 -4.33 19.34
C SER A 122 -16.08 -4.31 19.41
N TYR A 123 -15.48 -3.18 19.00
CA TYR A 123 -14.06 -2.93 19.15
C TYR A 123 -13.71 -2.72 20.64
N GLN A 124 -12.66 -3.38 21.13
CA GLN A 124 -12.26 -3.30 22.53
C GLN A 124 -10.93 -2.55 22.71
N THR A 125 -10.00 -2.73 21.79
CA THR A 125 -8.63 -2.22 21.92
C THR A 125 -8.37 -1.06 20.97
N ILE A 126 -8.76 -1.20 19.72
CA ILE A 126 -8.57 -0.20 18.65
C ILE A 126 -9.92 0.01 17.98
N ASP A 127 -10.47 1.19 18.09
CA ASP A 127 -11.68 1.56 17.36
C ASP A 127 -11.33 1.92 15.92
N ILE A 128 -11.74 1.06 15.00
CA ILE A 128 -11.57 1.26 13.56
C ILE A 128 -12.90 1.55 12.85
N SER A 129 -13.93 1.95 13.58
CA SER A 129 -15.25 2.30 13.00
C SER A 129 -15.16 3.37 11.92
N VAL A 130 -14.14 4.19 11.95
CA VAL A 130 -13.82 5.17 10.91
C VAL A 130 -13.68 4.55 9.52
N PHE A 131 -13.34 3.27 9.42
CA PHE A 131 -13.21 2.51 8.17
C PHE A 131 -14.45 1.65 7.85
N ALA A 132 -15.55 1.83 8.56
CA ALA A 132 -16.76 1.03 8.38
C ALA A 132 -17.29 1.05 6.94
N VAL A 133 -17.96 -0.05 6.57
CA VAL A 133 -18.52 -0.25 5.22
C VAL A 133 -19.55 0.84 4.88
N GLU A 134 -20.33 1.29 5.86
CA GLU A 134 -21.33 2.34 5.71
C GLU A 134 -20.74 3.65 5.20
N ARG A 135 -19.48 3.94 5.52
CA ARG A 135 -18.76 5.11 5.00
C ARG A 135 -18.75 5.14 3.47
N VAL A 136 -18.47 4.00 2.85
CA VAL A 136 -18.45 3.87 1.39
C VAL A 136 -19.86 3.98 0.81
N LEU A 137 -20.84 3.31 1.42
CA LEU A 137 -22.23 3.35 0.98
C LEU A 137 -22.83 4.77 1.04
N ASN A 138 -22.42 5.54 2.03
CA ASN A 138 -22.87 6.92 2.23
C ASN A 138 -21.98 7.96 1.52
N SER A 139 -20.99 7.53 0.73
CA SER A 139 -20.02 8.40 0.07
C SER A 139 -19.31 9.38 1.02
N SER A 140 -19.09 8.95 2.27
CA SER A 140 -18.44 9.76 3.31
C SER A 140 -16.92 9.58 3.20
N ALA A 141 -16.32 10.21 2.20
CA ALA A 141 -14.88 10.12 1.92
C ALA A 141 -14.04 10.69 3.07
N ARG A 142 -12.92 10.03 3.34
CA ARG A 142 -11.83 10.51 4.22
C ARG A 142 -10.53 10.38 3.45
N PRO A 143 -10.19 11.34 2.58
CA PRO A 143 -9.08 11.20 1.65
C PRO A 143 -7.76 10.96 2.37
N GLU A 144 -7.05 9.93 1.91
CA GLU A 144 -5.67 9.65 2.30
C GLU A 144 -4.75 10.07 1.14
N PRO A 145 -3.96 11.15 1.31
CA PRO A 145 -3.13 11.66 0.24
C PRO A 145 -1.86 10.83 0.01
N TYR A 146 -1.47 10.01 0.99
CA TYR A 146 -0.25 9.21 0.89
C TYR A 146 -0.58 7.78 0.48
N VAL A 147 -0.44 7.49 -0.79
CA VAL A 147 -0.52 6.15 -1.38
C VAL A 147 0.92 5.68 -1.61
N LEU A 148 1.24 4.50 -1.10
CA LEU A 148 2.57 3.90 -1.24
C LEU A 148 2.65 3.03 -2.47
#